data_2bc8ad79aa0939da7b9bed5901391687
#
_entry.id   2bc8ad79aa0939da7b9bed5901391687
#
_cell.length_a   1.000
_cell.length_b   1.000
_cell.length_c   1.000
_cell.angle_alpha   90.00
_cell.angle_beta   90.00
_cell.angle_gamma   90.00
#
_symmetry.space_group_name_H-M   'P 1'
#
loop_
_entity.id
_entity.type
_entity.pdbx_description
1 polymer ?
#
loop_
_entity_poly.entity_id
_entity_poly.type
_entity_poly.pdbx_seq_one_letter_code
_entity_poly.pdbx_strand_id
1 'polypeptide(L)'
;MKLAHLITFTASVCAVLSGCAPNTPFPPEVMDKVIPTFQFEAWRDAGPTNESGKSDSGIKVLLGGRIVQATKDSKGIVIVAEQLPIVNHPAYGPTDVNGTRTGDHEFAFLYAGGLESLDLMKGNRFIIVGTTTSRRPVLVNGLPKTEPFIVADCIHVWQTGGLEIAEFKEDAGAGYSPLPEKTYCVAKK
;
A
#
# COMPACT_ATOMS: atom_id res chain seq x y z
N MET A 1 -41.34 51.54 -35.26
CA MET A 1 -41.31 50.14 -34.85
C MET A 1 -39.86 49.66 -34.96
N LYS A 2 -39.13 49.52 -33.87
CA LYS A 2 -37.77 48.98 -33.83
C LYS A 2 -37.76 47.75 -32.90
N LEU A 3 -37.56 46.58 -33.49
CA LEU A 3 -37.45 45.32 -32.80
C LEU A 3 -36.02 45.21 -32.23
N ALA A 4 -35.92 45.14 -30.92
CA ALA A 4 -34.67 44.87 -30.22
C ALA A 4 -34.46 43.34 -30.09
N HIS A 5 -33.38 42.83 -30.68
CA HIS A 5 -32.97 41.44 -30.54
C HIS A 5 -32.19 41.28 -29.23
N LEU A 6 -32.75 40.54 -28.31
CA LEU A 6 -32.12 40.11 -27.05
C LEU A 6 -31.34 38.86 -27.33
N ILE A 7 -30.00 38.94 -27.39
CA ILE A 7 -29.11 37.75 -27.52
C ILE A 7 -28.78 37.31 -26.12
N THR A 8 -29.34 36.17 -25.72
CA THR A 8 -29.06 35.53 -24.45
C THR A 8 -27.79 34.69 -24.61
N PHE A 9 -26.70 35.13 -23.97
CA PHE A 9 -25.42 34.43 -23.94
C PHE A 9 -25.45 33.43 -22.78
N THR A 10 -25.70 32.15 -23.07
CA THR A 10 -25.62 31.04 -22.12
C THR A 10 -24.13 30.67 -21.94
N ALA A 11 -23.50 31.16 -20.90
CA ALA A 11 -22.18 30.73 -20.50
C ALA A 11 -22.27 29.35 -19.88
N SER A 12 -21.81 28.32 -20.64
CA SER A 12 -21.64 26.97 -20.16
C SER A 12 -20.43 26.90 -19.23
N VAL A 13 -20.68 26.87 -17.92
CA VAL A 13 -19.65 26.64 -16.91
C VAL A 13 -19.33 25.15 -16.91
N CYS A 14 -18.28 24.73 -17.61
CA CYS A 14 -17.66 23.42 -17.44
C CYS A 14 -16.96 23.38 -16.07
N ALA A 15 -17.65 22.90 -15.04
CA ALA A 15 -17.03 22.55 -13.77
C ALA A 15 -16.09 21.37 -14.01
N VAL A 16 -14.80 21.62 -14.14
CA VAL A 16 -13.74 20.61 -14.10
C VAL A 16 -13.72 20.07 -12.66
N LEU A 17 -14.37 18.93 -12.44
CA LEU A 17 -14.20 18.14 -11.23
C LEU A 17 -12.78 17.54 -11.27
N SER A 18 -11.81 18.34 -10.83
CA SER A 18 -10.48 17.85 -10.49
C SER A 18 -10.66 16.96 -9.27
N GLY A 19 -10.97 15.69 -9.48
CA GLY A 19 -10.94 14.70 -8.44
C GLY A 19 -9.54 14.68 -7.85
N CYS A 20 -9.42 14.98 -6.56
CA CYS A 20 -8.20 14.76 -5.80
C CYS A 20 -7.91 13.26 -5.83
N ALA A 21 -7.16 12.80 -6.83
CA ALA A 21 -6.56 11.47 -6.76
C ALA A 21 -5.67 11.45 -5.52
N PRO A 22 -5.76 10.41 -4.67
CA PRO A 22 -4.86 10.29 -3.54
C PRO A 22 -3.43 10.35 -4.07
N ASN A 23 -2.60 11.17 -3.44
CA ASN A 23 -1.20 11.38 -3.83
C ASN A 23 -0.42 10.09 -3.49
N THR A 24 -0.49 9.09 -4.36
CA THR A 24 0.23 7.84 -4.18
C THR A 24 1.60 7.96 -4.85
N PRO A 25 2.67 7.39 -4.28
CA PRO A 25 4.01 7.44 -4.86
C PRO A 25 4.18 6.51 -6.08
N PHE A 26 3.10 5.91 -6.55
CA PHE A 26 3.11 4.96 -7.66
C PHE A 26 2.65 5.58 -8.96
N PRO A 27 3.23 5.13 -10.09
CA PRO A 27 2.77 5.53 -11.42
C PRO A 27 1.29 5.20 -11.63
N PRO A 28 0.52 6.06 -12.34
CA PRO A 28 -0.91 5.84 -12.59
C PRO A 28 -1.23 4.47 -13.22
N GLU A 29 -0.38 3.99 -14.12
CA GLU A 29 -0.53 2.70 -14.80
C GLU A 29 -0.37 1.50 -13.85
N VAL A 30 0.28 1.68 -12.71
CA VAL A 30 0.38 0.67 -11.65
C VAL A 30 -0.87 0.68 -10.80
N MET A 31 -1.46 1.85 -10.60
CA MET A 31 -2.68 2.02 -9.81
C MET A 31 -3.95 1.58 -10.58
N ASP A 32 -3.85 1.38 -11.89
CA ASP A 32 -4.98 0.88 -12.68
C ASP A 32 -5.48 -0.46 -12.13
N LYS A 33 -6.81 -0.60 -12.03
CA LYS A 33 -7.51 -1.78 -11.49
C LYS A 33 -7.28 -2.08 -10.00
N VAL A 34 -6.62 -1.22 -9.25
CA VAL A 34 -6.57 -1.35 -7.78
C VAL A 34 -7.98 -1.20 -7.23
N ILE A 35 -8.41 -2.15 -6.39
CA ILE A 35 -9.72 -2.10 -5.73
C ILE A 35 -9.60 -1.23 -4.47
N PRO A 36 -10.24 -0.04 -4.44
CA PRO A 36 -10.09 0.90 -3.33
C PRO A 36 -10.76 0.43 -2.03
N THR A 37 -11.72 -0.48 -2.15
CA THR A 37 -12.51 -1.01 -1.01
C THR A 37 -12.05 -2.40 -0.58
N PHE A 38 -10.79 -2.76 -0.85
CA PHE A 38 -10.26 -4.06 -0.44
C PHE A 38 -10.27 -4.19 1.09
N GLN A 39 -10.85 -5.28 1.58
CA GLN A 39 -10.98 -5.59 3.01
C GLN A 39 -9.95 -6.65 3.38
N PHE A 40 -8.87 -6.24 4.01
CA PHE A 40 -7.75 -7.13 4.36
C PHE A 40 -8.19 -8.28 5.28
N GLU A 41 -8.94 -7.97 6.33
CA GLU A 41 -9.40 -8.97 7.30
C GLU A 41 -10.29 -10.03 6.64
N ALA A 42 -11.23 -9.61 5.81
CA ALA A 42 -12.11 -10.52 5.09
C ALA A 42 -11.31 -11.43 4.14
N TRP A 43 -10.32 -10.89 3.43
CA TRP A 43 -9.44 -11.67 2.57
C TRP A 43 -8.56 -12.64 3.36
N ARG A 44 -7.99 -12.20 4.48
CA ARG A 44 -7.18 -13.04 5.34
C ARG A 44 -7.99 -14.21 5.90
N ASP A 45 -9.21 -13.95 6.37
CA ASP A 45 -10.05 -14.93 7.07
C ASP A 45 -10.78 -15.90 6.11
N ALA A 46 -11.02 -15.49 4.88
CA ALA A 46 -11.73 -16.30 3.87
C ALA A 46 -11.02 -17.62 3.51
N GLY A 47 -9.75 -17.76 3.90
CA GLY A 47 -8.99 -18.96 3.53
C GLY A 47 -8.71 -19.03 2.01
N PRO A 48 -8.34 -20.20 1.47
CA PRO A 48 -8.01 -20.38 0.06
C PRO A 48 -9.22 -20.27 -0.89
N THR A 49 -10.43 -20.41 -0.37
CA THR A 49 -11.69 -20.24 -1.11
C THR A 49 -12.75 -19.67 -0.18
N ASN A 50 -13.41 -18.57 -0.55
CA ASN A 50 -14.58 -18.11 0.18
C ASN A 50 -15.76 -19.08 -0.02
N GLU A 51 -16.78 -19.01 0.85
CA GLU A 51 -17.99 -19.87 0.79
C GLU A 51 -18.72 -19.83 -0.56
N SER A 52 -18.49 -18.79 -1.35
CA SER A 52 -19.05 -18.65 -2.71
C SER A 52 -18.21 -19.32 -3.80
N GLY A 53 -17.13 -20.05 -3.45
CA GLY A 53 -16.25 -20.72 -4.42
C GLY A 53 -15.43 -19.76 -5.30
N LYS A 54 -15.48 -18.46 -5.04
CA LYS A 54 -14.61 -17.48 -5.69
C LYS A 54 -13.28 -17.41 -4.97
N SER A 55 -12.22 -17.71 -5.69
CA SER A 55 -10.85 -17.44 -5.22
C SER A 55 -10.64 -15.93 -5.16
N ASP A 56 -10.28 -15.40 -3.99
CA ASP A 56 -9.81 -14.02 -3.85
C ASP A 56 -8.38 -13.82 -4.38
N SER A 57 -7.94 -14.74 -5.23
CA SER A 57 -6.70 -14.62 -6.00
C SER A 57 -6.92 -13.80 -7.27
N GLY A 58 -5.90 -13.04 -7.67
CA GLY A 58 -5.96 -12.19 -8.86
C GLY A 58 -6.56 -10.81 -8.63
N ILE A 59 -6.84 -10.44 -7.38
CA ILE A 59 -7.32 -9.09 -7.03
C ILE A 59 -6.12 -8.15 -6.90
N LYS A 60 -6.17 -7.02 -7.62
CA LYS A 60 -5.15 -5.98 -7.49
C LYS A 60 -5.46 -5.06 -6.33
N VAL A 61 -4.51 -4.95 -5.40
CA VAL A 61 -4.69 -4.28 -4.12
C VAL A 61 -3.61 -3.26 -3.85
N LEU A 62 -3.95 -2.26 -3.04
CA LEU A 62 -3.02 -1.34 -2.39
C LEU A 62 -3.04 -1.64 -0.89
N LEU A 63 -1.90 -2.05 -0.33
CA LEU A 63 -1.78 -2.35 1.10
C LEU A 63 -0.62 -1.61 1.73
N GLY A 64 -0.84 -1.17 2.96
CA GLY A 64 0.19 -0.64 3.83
C GLY A 64 0.63 -1.67 4.85
N GLY A 65 1.86 -1.51 5.35
CA GLY A 65 2.38 -2.40 6.38
C GLY A 65 3.71 -1.97 6.96
N ARG A 66 4.19 -2.83 7.87
CA ARG A 66 5.52 -2.73 8.46
C ARG A 66 6.27 -4.06 8.26
N ILE A 67 7.54 -3.99 7.92
CA ILE A 67 8.36 -5.18 7.68
C ILE A 67 8.62 -5.93 9.00
N VAL A 68 8.26 -7.20 9.03
CA VAL A 68 8.60 -8.13 10.13
C VAL A 68 9.89 -8.87 9.80
N GLN A 69 10.01 -9.36 8.57
CA GLN A 69 11.17 -10.12 8.10
C GLN A 69 11.26 -10.03 6.58
N ALA A 70 12.46 -10.00 6.04
CA ALA A 70 12.72 -10.11 4.61
C ALA A 70 13.74 -11.23 4.34
N THR A 71 13.48 -12.05 3.34
CA THR A 71 14.32 -13.19 2.96
C THR A 71 14.49 -13.24 1.44
N LYS A 72 15.72 -13.38 0.97
CA LYS A 72 15.99 -13.57 -0.45
C LYS A 72 15.54 -14.98 -0.88
N ASP A 73 14.83 -15.04 -1.99
CA ASP A 73 14.42 -16.27 -2.67
C ASP A 73 14.93 -16.24 -4.12
N SER A 74 14.89 -17.37 -4.80
CA SER A 74 15.27 -17.53 -6.21
C SER A 74 14.47 -16.65 -7.17
N LYS A 75 13.25 -16.25 -6.78
CA LYS A 75 12.32 -15.42 -7.56
C LYS A 75 12.31 -13.94 -7.17
N GLY A 76 13.05 -13.55 -6.13
CA GLY A 76 13.08 -12.19 -5.63
C GLY A 76 13.26 -12.13 -4.11
N ILE A 77 12.54 -11.24 -3.48
CA ILE A 77 12.57 -11.03 -2.03
C ILE A 77 11.18 -11.34 -1.48
N VAL A 78 11.10 -12.30 -0.57
CA VAL A 78 9.88 -12.59 0.20
C VAL A 78 9.93 -11.75 1.47
N ILE A 79 8.91 -10.94 1.68
CA ILE A 79 8.77 -10.08 2.84
C ILE A 79 7.54 -10.55 3.61
N VAL A 80 7.75 -10.83 4.91
CA VAL A 80 6.67 -11.02 5.87
C VAL A 80 6.43 -9.68 6.53
N ALA A 81 5.18 -9.29 6.63
CA ALA A 81 4.78 -7.97 7.08
C ALA A 81 3.54 -8.02 7.95
N GLU A 82 3.43 -7.05 8.83
CA GLU A 82 2.21 -6.72 9.54
C GLU A 82 1.47 -5.63 8.76
N GLN A 83 0.19 -5.88 8.44
CA GLN A 83 -0.63 -4.91 7.74
C GLN A 83 -0.92 -3.69 8.63
N LEU A 84 -0.76 -2.50 8.08
CA LEU A 84 -1.13 -1.24 8.72
C LEU A 84 -2.12 -0.46 7.84
N PRO A 85 -3.04 0.29 8.43
CA PRO A 85 -3.90 1.20 7.68
C PRO A 85 -3.07 2.22 6.91
N ILE A 86 -3.46 2.49 5.66
CA ILE A 86 -2.86 3.57 4.88
C ILE A 86 -3.50 4.87 5.36
N VAL A 87 -2.92 5.46 6.38
CA VAL A 87 -3.26 6.80 6.83
C VAL A 87 -2.23 7.73 6.21
N ASN A 88 -2.70 8.75 5.50
CA ASN A 88 -1.84 9.74 4.88
C ASN A 88 -1.11 10.57 5.94
N HIS A 89 -0.10 10.00 6.57
CA HIS A 89 0.87 10.80 7.28
C HIS A 89 2.00 11.14 6.30
N PRO A 90 2.22 12.42 5.99
CA PRO A 90 3.12 12.82 4.91
C PRO A 90 4.58 12.42 5.15
N ALA A 91 4.97 12.12 6.38
CA ALA A 91 6.38 11.86 6.73
C ALA A 91 6.72 10.40 7.04
N TYR A 92 5.74 9.51 7.32
CA TYR A 92 6.06 8.19 7.89
C TYR A 92 5.37 7.00 7.26
N GLY A 93 4.48 7.22 6.30
CA GLY A 93 3.71 6.14 5.68
C GLY A 93 2.62 5.55 6.60
N PRO A 94 2.25 4.29 6.37
CA PRO A 94 1.18 3.61 7.10
C PRO A 94 1.39 3.57 8.60
N THR A 95 0.33 3.80 9.38
CA THR A 95 0.41 3.80 10.84
C THR A 95 -0.88 3.30 11.47
N ASP A 96 -0.76 2.63 12.61
CA ASP A 96 -1.89 2.36 13.48
C ASP A 96 -2.08 3.54 14.45
N VAL A 97 -2.94 4.47 14.08
CA VAL A 97 -3.20 5.68 14.87
C VAL A 97 -3.82 5.37 16.23
N ASN A 98 -4.50 4.24 16.36
CA ASN A 98 -5.29 3.93 17.55
C ASN A 98 -4.67 2.88 18.47
N GLY A 99 -3.61 2.15 18.01
CA GLY A 99 -2.94 1.11 18.80
C GLY A 99 -3.86 -0.02 19.30
N THR A 100 -5.07 -0.11 18.77
CA THR A 100 -6.14 -0.99 19.27
C THR A 100 -6.32 -2.27 18.47
N ARG A 101 -5.45 -2.51 17.48
CA ARG A 101 -5.61 -3.68 16.62
C ARG A 101 -5.31 -4.96 17.40
N THR A 102 -6.32 -5.81 17.51
CA THR A 102 -6.21 -7.14 18.12
C THR A 102 -6.27 -8.19 17.03
N GLY A 103 -5.42 -9.21 17.12
CA GLY A 103 -5.41 -10.34 16.19
C GLY A 103 -4.15 -10.39 15.32
N ASP A 104 -4.10 -11.42 14.49
CA ASP A 104 -3.00 -11.65 13.55
C ASP A 104 -3.27 -10.86 12.27
N HIS A 105 -2.42 -9.88 11.99
CA HIS A 105 -2.48 -9.03 10.80
C HIS A 105 -1.30 -9.31 9.85
N GLU A 106 -0.65 -10.46 10.02
CA GLU A 106 0.47 -10.82 9.17
C GLU A 106 0.02 -11.26 7.78
N PHE A 107 0.83 -10.93 6.82
CA PHE A 107 0.76 -11.41 5.44
C PHE A 107 2.17 -11.47 4.87
N ALA A 108 2.32 -12.11 3.73
CA ALA A 108 3.59 -12.13 3.03
C ALA A 108 3.43 -11.67 1.59
N PHE A 109 4.51 -11.15 1.02
CA PHE A 109 4.53 -10.82 -0.40
C PHE A 109 5.89 -11.09 -1.02
N LEU A 110 5.87 -11.38 -2.33
CA LEU A 110 7.05 -11.49 -3.16
C LEU A 110 7.23 -10.19 -3.96
N TYR A 111 8.40 -9.61 -3.89
CA TYR A 111 8.84 -8.56 -4.78
C TYR A 111 9.98 -9.09 -5.68
N ALA A 112 9.75 -9.12 -6.99
CA ALA A 112 10.71 -9.69 -7.93
C ALA A 112 11.86 -8.75 -8.33
N GLY A 113 11.80 -7.48 -7.91
CA GLY A 113 12.87 -6.50 -8.13
C GLY A 113 13.94 -6.52 -7.04
N GLY A 114 14.96 -5.67 -7.21
CA GLY A 114 15.97 -5.42 -6.19
C GLY A 114 15.52 -4.34 -5.19
N LEU A 115 15.83 -4.54 -3.92
CA LEU A 115 15.70 -3.55 -2.85
C LEU A 115 17.04 -3.37 -2.15
N GLU A 116 17.30 -2.17 -1.67
CA GLU A 116 18.50 -1.91 -0.87
C GLU A 116 18.36 -2.52 0.53
N SER A 117 19.48 -2.87 1.15
CA SER A 117 19.46 -3.54 2.47
C SER A 117 18.83 -2.68 3.56
N LEU A 118 19.01 -1.35 3.48
CA LEU A 118 18.42 -0.42 4.45
C LEU A 118 16.88 -0.38 4.34
N ASP A 119 16.34 -0.57 3.13
CA ASP A 119 14.88 -0.57 2.91
C ASP A 119 14.23 -1.86 3.42
N LEU A 120 15.03 -2.94 3.57
CA LEU A 120 14.57 -4.24 4.08
C LEU A 120 14.64 -4.38 5.60
N MET A 121 15.04 -3.34 6.32
CA MET A 121 15.15 -3.41 7.77
C MET A 121 13.79 -3.68 8.43
N LYS A 122 13.81 -4.55 9.44
CA LYS A 122 12.64 -4.80 10.29
C LYS A 122 12.12 -3.48 10.87
N GLY A 123 10.81 -3.31 10.81
CA GLY A 123 10.12 -2.12 11.31
C GLY A 123 9.95 -1.01 10.27
N ASN A 124 10.66 -1.05 9.13
CA ASN A 124 10.40 -0.10 8.06
C ASN A 124 8.94 -0.21 7.59
N ARG A 125 8.34 0.94 7.34
CA ARG A 125 6.97 1.03 6.85
C ARG A 125 6.98 1.07 5.34
N PHE A 126 5.92 0.55 4.75
CA PHE A 126 5.80 0.51 3.30
C PHE A 126 4.34 0.56 2.86
N ILE A 127 4.15 0.89 1.59
CA ILE A 127 2.94 0.56 0.83
C ILE A 127 3.33 -0.26 -0.38
N ILE A 128 2.47 -1.20 -0.78
CA ILE A 128 2.63 -2.01 -2.00
C ILE A 128 1.41 -1.90 -2.89
N VAL A 129 1.64 -2.00 -4.18
CA VAL A 129 0.61 -2.39 -5.15
C VAL A 129 0.97 -3.77 -5.65
N GLY A 130 0.03 -4.69 -5.61
CA GLY A 130 0.26 -6.05 -6.03
C GLY A 130 -1.03 -6.84 -6.23
N THR A 131 -0.87 -8.10 -6.59
CA THR A 131 -1.97 -9.01 -6.89
C THR A 131 -2.03 -10.11 -5.85
N THR A 132 -3.21 -10.31 -5.25
CA THR A 132 -3.45 -11.40 -4.29
C THR A 132 -3.29 -12.76 -4.95
N THR A 133 -2.75 -13.72 -4.20
CA THR A 133 -2.63 -15.12 -4.63
C THR A 133 -3.12 -16.06 -3.53
N SER A 134 -3.06 -17.36 -3.77
CA SER A 134 -3.29 -18.35 -2.73
C SER A 134 -2.29 -18.20 -1.60
N ARG A 135 -2.71 -18.55 -0.38
CA ARG A 135 -1.83 -18.60 0.80
C ARG A 135 -0.60 -19.47 0.52
N ARG A 136 0.52 -19.09 1.12
CA ARG A 136 1.79 -19.80 0.93
C ARG A 136 2.50 -20.04 2.26
N PRO A 137 3.21 -21.17 2.40
CA PRO A 137 4.12 -21.35 3.51
C PRO A 137 5.31 -20.39 3.37
N VAL A 138 5.60 -19.67 4.43
CA VAL A 138 6.76 -18.79 4.61
C VAL A 138 7.43 -19.10 5.93
N LEU A 139 8.71 -18.77 6.05
CA LEU A 139 9.41 -18.91 7.32
C LEU A 139 9.33 -17.59 8.09
N VAL A 140 8.77 -17.63 9.29
CA VAL A 140 8.72 -16.51 10.22
C VAL A 140 9.54 -16.87 11.45
N ASN A 141 10.64 -16.17 11.67
CA ASN A 141 11.59 -16.48 12.76
C ASN A 141 12.04 -17.97 12.75
N GLY A 142 12.23 -18.56 11.57
CA GLY A 142 12.64 -19.95 11.39
C GLY A 142 11.51 -20.99 11.48
N LEU A 143 10.29 -20.58 11.79
CA LEU A 143 9.13 -21.46 11.87
C LEU A 143 8.25 -21.33 10.62
N PRO A 144 7.78 -22.44 10.02
CA PRO A 144 6.88 -22.41 8.88
C PRO A 144 5.50 -21.91 9.32
N LYS A 145 4.99 -20.89 8.63
CA LYS A 145 3.66 -20.33 8.81
C LYS A 145 2.99 -20.17 7.45
N THR A 146 1.70 -20.42 7.36
CA THR A 146 0.94 -20.25 6.10
C THR A 146 0.26 -18.91 6.10
N GLU A 147 0.78 -17.98 5.29
CA GLU A 147 0.31 -16.60 5.24
C GLU A 147 -0.49 -16.29 3.98
N PRO A 148 -1.45 -15.35 4.05
CA PRO A 148 -2.02 -14.69 2.87
C PRO A 148 -0.89 -14.11 2.03
N PHE A 149 -0.95 -14.26 0.70
CA PHE A 149 0.20 -13.98 -0.14
C PHE A 149 -0.13 -13.06 -1.32
N ILE A 150 0.78 -12.12 -1.58
CA ILE A 150 0.68 -11.13 -2.66
C ILE A 150 1.93 -11.21 -3.54
N VAL A 151 1.77 -11.01 -4.84
CA VAL A 151 2.88 -10.69 -5.76
C VAL A 151 2.85 -9.19 -5.98
N ALA A 152 3.89 -8.51 -5.50
CA ALA A 152 3.97 -7.05 -5.55
C ALA A 152 4.52 -6.57 -6.91
N ASP A 153 3.83 -5.63 -7.52
CA ASP A 153 4.26 -4.90 -8.72
C ASP A 153 5.20 -3.76 -8.35
N CYS A 154 4.83 -3.02 -7.30
CA CYS A 154 5.60 -1.89 -6.77
C CYS A 154 5.60 -1.92 -5.24
N ILE A 155 6.65 -1.35 -4.66
CA ILE A 155 6.77 -1.06 -3.23
C ILE A 155 7.34 0.34 -3.04
N HIS A 156 6.78 1.08 -2.10
CA HIS A 156 7.33 2.32 -1.59
C HIS A 156 7.66 2.13 -0.12
N VAL A 157 8.87 2.46 0.29
CA VAL A 157 9.38 2.19 1.64
C VAL A 157 9.82 3.49 2.30
N TRP A 158 9.47 3.65 3.57
CA TRP A 158 10.00 4.65 4.48
C TRP A 158 10.97 3.98 5.46
N GLN A 159 12.19 4.52 5.57
CA GLN A 159 13.21 3.99 6.49
C GLN A 159 12.92 4.45 7.93
N THR A 160 11.88 3.89 8.53
CA THR A 160 11.48 4.23 9.91
C THR A 160 12.32 3.55 10.98
N GLY A 161 13.07 2.51 10.63
CA GLY A 161 13.92 1.77 11.57
C GLY A 161 13.17 1.12 12.74
N GLY A 162 11.86 0.95 12.60
CA GLY A 162 11.00 0.40 13.66
C GLY A 162 10.52 1.42 14.68
N LEU A 163 10.84 2.70 14.51
CA LEU A 163 10.34 3.76 15.39
C LEU A 163 8.83 3.95 15.22
N GLU A 164 8.15 4.21 16.32
CA GLU A 164 6.75 4.61 16.33
C GLU A 164 6.62 6.13 16.08
N ILE A 165 5.44 6.60 15.62
CA ILE A 165 5.24 8.01 15.25
C ILE A 165 5.55 8.95 16.41
N ALA A 166 5.19 8.58 17.64
CA ALA A 166 5.45 9.39 18.83
C ALA A 166 6.96 9.61 19.12
N GLU A 167 7.81 8.78 18.53
CA GLU A 167 9.29 8.89 18.71
C GLU A 167 9.92 9.84 17.67
N PHE A 168 9.17 10.22 16.62
CA PHE A 168 9.63 11.21 15.66
C PHE A 168 9.42 12.61 16.23
N LYS A 169 10.50 13.38 16.28
CA LYS A 169 10.43 14.77 16.76
C LYS A 169 9.81 15.65 15.69
N GLU A 170 8.81 16.41 16.10
CA GLU A 170 8.30 17.51 15.32
C GLU A 170 9.24 18.72 15.49
N ASP A 171 9.83 19.20 14.41
CA ASP A 171 10.65 20.39 14.43
C ASP A 171 9.76 21.61 14.66
N ALA A 172 10.03 22.38 15.70
CA ALA A 172 9.23 23.53 16.09
C ALA A 172 9.04 24.52 14.91
N GLY A 173 7.84 24.51 14.34
CA GLY A 173 7.44 25.40 13.24
C GLY A 173 7.74 24.90 11.82
N ALA A 174 8.40 23.76 11.63
CA ALA A 174 8.74 23.20 10.32
C ALA A 174 8.02 21.85 10.02
N GLY A 175 7.28 21.29 10.99
CA GLY A 175 6.73 19.95 10.87
C GLY A 175 7.80 18.87 11.08
N TYR A 176 7.51 17.68 10.61
CA TYR A 176 8.42 16.55 10.77
C TYR A 176 9.50 16.53 9.69
N SER A 177 10.74 16.21 10.05
CA SER A 177 11.79 15.96 9.07
C SER A 177 11.42 14.76 8.21
N PRO A 178 11.45 14.86 6.87
CA PRO A 178 11.12 13.75 6.00
C PRO A 178 12.12 12.61 6.20
N LEU A 179 11.61 11.39 6.35
CA LEU A 179 12.44 10.19 6.37
C LEU A 179 12.97 9.88 4.97
N PRO A 180 14.12 9.19 4.87
CA PRO A 180 14.53 8.61 3.61
C PRO A 180 13.43 7.65 3.11
N GLU A 181 13.01 7.85 1.86
CA GLU A 181 11.97 7.05 1.23
C GLU A 181 12.33 6.71 -0.22
N LYS A 182 11.88 5.57 -0.69
CA LYS A 182 12.13 5.12 -2.06
C LYS A 182 10.96 4.33 -2.62
N THR A 183 10.74 4.52 -3.92
CA THR A 183 9.77 3.74 -4.70
C THR A 183 10.52 2.80 -5.65
N TYR A 184 10.09 1.56 -5.67
CA TYR A 184 10.61 0.51 -6.54
C TYR A 184 9.44 -0.14 -7.28
N CYS A 185 9.59 -0.34 -8.58
CA CYS A 185 8.61 -1.07 -9.39
C CYS A 185 9.32 -2.12 -10.25
N VAL A 186 8.67 -3.26 -10.44
CA VAL A 186 9.13 -4.28 -11.37
C VAL A 186 8.90 -3.79 -12.79
N ALA A 187 9.94 -3.79 -13.61
CA ALA A 187 9.78 -3.43 -15.01
C ALA A 187 8.80 -4.41 -15.69
N LYS A 188 7.73 -3.89 -16.29
CA LYS A 188 6.87 -4.72 -17.13
C LYS A 188 7.67 -5.16 -18.35
N LYS A 189 7.80 -6.47 -18.54
CA LYS A 189 8.36 -7.06 -19.76
C LYS A 189 7.37 -7.00 -20.89
#